data_1e20322c99edd8b3306395104328cb24
#
_entry.id   1e20322c99edd8b3306395104328cb24
#
_cell.length_a   1.000
_cell.length_b   1.000
_cell.length_c   1.000
_cell.angle_alpha   90.00
_cell.angle_beta   90.00
_cell.angle_gamma   90.00
#
_symmetry.space_group_name_H-M   'P 1'
#
loop_
_entity.id
_entity.type
_entity.pdbx_description
1 polymer ?
#
loop_
_entity_poly.entity_id
_entity_poly.type
_entity_poly.pdbx_seq_one_letter_code
_entity_poly.pdbx_strand_id
1 'polypeptide(L)'
;FKNGKKYSVSGVPKVTVRGQGGLMDIELHPNFQENNLIYFTYASDEGEGSGANTALMRAEFKENKLSNQKVLYKASPNSRKGQHFGSRIAFDKNGFIYFSIGERGNRDENPQDITRDCGKIYRLYDDGRIPEDNPFVNTENAKKAIWSYGHRNPQGMEINPFTGEIWSHEHG
;
A
#
# COMPACT_ATOMS: atom_id res chain seq x y z
N PHE A 1 -15.46 -13.89 7.63
CA PHE A 1 -16.42 -14.70 8.41
C PHE A 1 -17.75 -13.95 8.50
N LYS A 2 -18.87 -14.65 8.31
CA LYS A 2 -20.20 -14.11 8.55
C LYS A 2 -20.95 -15.11 9.47
N ASN A 3 -21.46 -14.62 10.61
CA ASN A 3 -22.13 -15.46 11.61
C ASN A 3 -21.28 -16.69 12.02
N GLY A 4 -19.99 -16.51 12.26
CA GLY A 4 -19.05 -17.57 12.63
C GLY A 4 -18.66 -18.54 11.50
N LYS A 5 -19.22 -18.40 10.30
CA LYS A 5 -18.90 -19.24 9.14
C LYS A 5 -17.84 -18.60 8.26
N LYS A 6 -16.94 -19.43 7.74
CA LYS A 6 -15.91 -19.05 6.76
C LYS A 6 -16.48 -19.11 5.34
N TYR A 7 -16.24 -18.07 4.57
CA TYR A 7 -16.60 -18.01 3.15
C TYR A 7 -15.35 -17.76 2.31
N SER A 8 -15.28 -18.39 1.15
CA SER A 8 -14.28 -18.09 0.15
C SER A 8 -14.67 -16.82 -0.60
N VAL A 9 -13.67 -15.98 -0.89
CA VAL A 9 -13.82 -14.79 -1.75
C VAL A 9 -13.24 -15.14 -3.12
N SER A 10 -14.02 -14.93 -4.17
CA SER A 10 -13.57 -15.09 -5.57
C SER A 10 -13.01 -13.79 -6.14
N GLY A 11 -12.24 -13.88 -7.24
CA GLY A 11 -11.67 -12.71 -7.89
C GLY A 11 -10.45 -12.11 -7.17
N VAL A 12 -9.82 -12.85 -6.26
CA VAL A 12 -8.57 -12.39 -5.63
C VAL A 12 -7.45 -12.39 -6.69
N PRO A 13 -6.60 -11.33 -6.78
CA PRO A 13 -5.50 -11.31 -7.72
C PRO A 13 -4.46 -12.39 -7.41
N LYS A 14 -3.57 -12.66 -8.36
CA LYS A 14 -2.40 -13.50 -8.11
C LYS A 14 -1.53 -12.83 -7.05
N VAL A 15 -1.34 -13.51 -5.93
CA VAL A 15 -0.49 -13.08 -4.83
C VAL A 15 0.78 -13.90 -4.81
N THR A 16 1.93 -13.25 -4.79
CA THR A 16 3.23 -13.91 -4.67
C THR A 16 3.59 -14.07 -3.20
N VAL A 17 3.65 -15.30 -2.73
CA VAL A 17 4.09 -15.59 -1.36
C VAL A 17 5.62 -15.69 -1.34
N ARG A 18 6.27 -14.76 -0.60
CA ARG A 18 7.73 -14.72 -0.51
C ARG A 18 8.19 -14.10 0.82
N GLY A 19 8.71 -14.92 1.72
CA GLY A 19 9.15 -14.46 3.04
C GLY A 19 8.00 -13.82 3.83
N GLN A 20 8.11 -12.52 4.12
CA GLN A 20 7.07 -11.74 4.81
C GLN A 20 5.95 -11.25 3.87
N GLY A 21 6.13 -11.39 2.55
CA GLY A 21 5.15 -10.93 1.57
C GLY A 21 4.10 -11.98 1.25
N GLY A 22 2.91 -11.50 0.95
CA GLY A 22 1.72 -12.28 0.65
C GLY A 22 0.54 -11.35 0.41
N LEU A 23 -0.66 -11.72 0.81
CA LEU A 23 -1.77 -10.80 1.04
C LEU A 23 -1.55 -10.18 2.43
N MET A 24 -1.45 -8.86 2.52
CA MET A 24 -0.88 -8.22 3.70
C MET A 24 -1.90 -7.41 4.50
N ASP A 25 -2.41 -6.32 3.96
CA ASP A 25 -3.38 -5.49 4.65
C ASP A 25 -4.66 -5.32 3.84
N ILE A 26 -5.78 -5.10 4.53
CA ILE A 26 -7.10 -4.84 3.93
C ILE A 26 -7.75 -3.70 4.69
N GLU A 27 -8.21 -2.69 3.95
CA GLU A 27 -8.94 -1.54 4.49
C GLU A 27 -10.22 -1.28 3.70
N LEU A 28 -11.30 -0.94 4.41
CA LEU A 28 -12.54 -0.54 3.79
C LEU A 28 -12.48 0.95 3.41
N HIS A 29 -13.06 1.30 2.29
CA HIS A 29 -13.29 2.72 1.99
C HIS A 29 -14.15 3.37 3.09
N PRO A 30 -13.91 4.63 3.51
CA PRO A 30 -14.73 5.30 4.52
C PRO A 30 -16.24 5.25 4.23
N ASN A 31 -16.63 5.31 2.96
CA ASN A 31 -18.03 5.19 2.50
C ASN A 31 -18.35 3.79 1.96
N PHE A 32 -17.79 2.74 2.56
CA PHE A 32 -17.96 1.36 2.07
C PHE A 32 -19.42 0.94 1.91
N GLN A 33 -20.30 1.39 2.79
CA GLN A 33 -21.73 1.07 2.73
C GLN A 33 -22.41 1.56 1.44
N GLU A 34 -21.86 2.59 0.81
CA GLU A 34 -22.39 3.21 -0.40
C GLU A 34 -21.72 2.66 -1.66
N ASN A 35 -20.40 2.44 -1.61
CA ASN A 35 -19.59 2.16 -2.80
C ASN A 35 -19.03 0.73 -2.87
N ASN A 36 -19.09 -0.03 -1.76
CA ASN A 36 -18.51 -1.38 -1.63
C ASN A 36 -17.03 -1.48 -1.96
N LEU A 37 -16.28 -0.38 -1.90
CA LEU A 37 -14.86 -0.36 -2.21
C LEU A 37 -14.02 -0.88 -1.05
N ILE A 38 -13.09 -1.77 -1.36
CA ILE A 38 -12.03 -2.22 -0.46
C ILE A 38 -10.66 -1.98 -1.09
N TYR A 39 -9.71 -1.79 -0.24
CA TYR A 39 -8.31 -1.62 -0.61
C TYR A 39 -7.48 -2.69 0.07
N PHE A 40 -6.49 -3.18 -0.62
CA PHE A 40 -5.57 -4.13 -0.03
C PHE A 40 -4.18 -4.04 -0.65
N THR A 41 -3.20 -4.34 0.17
CA THR A 41 -1.82 -4.47 -0.24
C THR A 41 -1.44 -5.94 -0.37
N TYR A 42 -0.64 -6.25 -1.36
CA TYR A 42 -0.16 -7.60 -1.60
C TYR A 42 1.20 -7.59 -2.29
N ALA A 43 1.93 -8.70 -2.17
CA ALA A 43 3.14 -8.91 -2.92
C ALA A 43 2.81 -9.38 -4.34
N SER A 44 3.26 -8.62 -5.34
CA SER A 44 3.08 -8.90 -6.76
C SER A 44 4.43 -9.11 -7.44
N ASP A 45 4.52 -10.11 -8.31
CA ASP A 45 5.68 -10.38 -9.16
C ASP A 45 5.58 -9.72 -10.54
N GLU A 46 4.53 -8.96 -10.79
CA GLU A 46 4.35 -8.19 -12.02
C GLU A 46 5.33 -7.01 -12.08
N GLY A 47 5.64 -6.56 -13.29
CA GLY A 47 6.53 -5.42 -13.54
C GLY A 47 8.00 -5.78 -13.61
N GLU A 48 8.85 -4.76 -13.51
CA GLU A 48 10.29 -4.85 -13.71
C GLU A 48 11.02 -5.56 -12.56
N GLY A 49 12.02 -6.36 -12.90
CA GLY A 49 12.90 -7.05 -11.96
C GLY A 49 12.36 -8.42 -11.50
N SER A 50 13.24 -9.19 -10.89
CA SER A 50 12.92 -10.52 -10.37
C SER A 50 12.43 -10.48 -8.92
N GLY A 51 11.53 -11.38 -8.55
CA GLY A 51 10.97 -11.48 -7.21
C GLY A 51 9.61 -10.78 -7.13
N ALA A 52 9.37 -10.06 -6.05
CA ALA A 52 8.10 -9.35 -5.85
C ALA A 52 8.30 -8.01 -5.13
N ASN A 53 7.34 -7.12 -5.26
CA ASN A 53 7.25 -5.91 -4.46
C ASN A 53 5.80 -5.62 -4.08
N THR A 54 5.59 -4.68 -3.18
CA THR A 54 4.26 -4.30 -2.70
C THR A 54 3.46 -3.63 -3.82
N ALA A 55 2.22 -4.06 -3.97
CA ALA A 55 1.19 -3.41 -4.77
C ALA A 55 0.02 -3.00 -3.88
N LEU A 56 -0.60 -1.87 -4.19
CA LEU A 56 -1.88 -1.42 -3.64
C LEU A 56 -2.95 -1.60 -4.70
N MET A 57 -4.04 -2.26 -4.35
CA MET A 57 -5.18 -2.49 -5.23
C MET A 57 -6.46 -1.98 -4.58
N ARG A 58 -7.37 -1.46 -5.41
CA ARG A 58 -8.75 -1.21 -5.09
C ARG A 58 -9.63 -2.21 -5.82
N ALA A 59 -10.70 -2.66 -5.18
CA ALA A 59 -11.74 -3.50 -5.79
C ALA A 59 -13.11 -3.21 -5.20
N GLU A 60 -14.17 -3.54 -5.91
CA GLU A 60 -15.50 -3.65 -5.35
C GLU A 60 -15.69 -5.04 -4.72
N PHE A 61 -16.20 -5.07 -3.49
CA PHE A 61 -16.52 -6.30 -2.78
C PHE A 61 -18.02 -6.45 -2.59
N LYS A 62 -18.61 -7.40 -3.29
CA LYS A 62 -20.03 -7.72 -3.17
C LYS A 62 -20.25 -9.23 -3.29
N GLU A 63 -21.12 -9.79 -2.45
CA GLU A 63 -21.51 -11.21 -2.51
C GLU A 63 -20.32 -12.19 -2.51
N ASN A 64 -19.33 -11.93 -1.65
CA ASN A 64 -18.07 -12.70 -1.57
C ASN A 64 -17.26 -12.73 -2.88
N LYS A 65 -17.36 -11.70 -3.69
CA LYS A 65 -16.61 -11.56 -4.94
C LYS A 65 -15.93 -10.19 -5.01
N LEU A 66 -14.70 -10.17 -5.51
CA LEU A 66 -13.99 -8.97 -5.94
C LEU A 66 -14.22 -8.75 -7.44
N SER A 67 -14.60 -7.53 -7.78
CA SER A 67 -14.79 -7.07 -9.15
C SER A 67 -14.22 -5.67 -9.34
N ASN A 68 -14.16 -5.17 -10.57
CA ASN A 68 -13.67 -3.84 -10.91
C ASN A 68 -12.31 -3.50 -10.28
N GLN A 69 -11.41 -4.49 -10.33
CA GLN A 69 -10.09 -4.39 -9.72
C GLN A 69 -9.22 -3.39 -10.47
N LYS A 70 -8.54 -2.54 -9.71
CA LYS A 70 -7.58 -1.56 -10.24
C LYS A 70 -6.35 -1.53 -9.36
N VAL A 71 -5.18 -1.80 -9.93
CA VAL A 71 -3.90 -1.54 -9.26
C VAL A 71 -3.71 -0.03 -9.23
N LEU A 72 -3.65 0.54 -8.03
CA LEU A 72 -3.46 1.98 -7.81
C LEU A 72 -1.99 2.35 -7.76
N TYR A 73 -1.18 1.45 -7.21
CA TYR A 73 0.26 1.61 -7.11
C TYR A 73 0.96 0.25 -7.16
N LYS A 74 2.12 0.21 -7.79
CA LYS A 74 3.01 -0.93 -7.78
C LYS A 74 4.43 -0.45 -7.65
N ALA A 75 5.09 -0.83 -6.56
CA ALA A 75 6.49 -0.47 -6.34
C ALA A 75 7.42 -1.19 -7.33
N SER A 76 8.40 -0.47 -7.83
CA SER A 76 9.38 -0.94 -8.80
C SER A 76 10.81 -0.52 -8.39
N PRO A 77 11.82 -1.34 -8.72
CA PRO A 77 11.75 -2.69 -9.27
C PRO A 77 11.34 -3.74 -8.24
N ASN A 78 11.04 -4.95 -8.70
CA ASN A 78 10.85 -6.11 -7.83
C ASN A 78 12.15 -6.49 -7.11
N SER A 79 12.04 -7.15 -5.97
CA SER A 79 13.17 -7.63 -5.17
C SER A 79 13.05 -9.11 -4.86
N ARG A 80 14.16 -9.82 -4.96
CA ARG A 80 14.23 -11.23 -4.54
C ARG A 80 14.28 -11.38 -3.01
N LYS A 81 14.53 -10.30 -2.27
CA LYS A 81 14.55 -10.35 -0.81
C LYS A 81 13.14 -10.52 -0.26
N GLY A 82 13.00 -11.36 0.77
CA GLY A 82 11.71 -11.76 1.33
C GLY A 82 11.24 -10.93 2.52
N GLN A 83 11.83 -9.76 2.78
CA GLN A 83 11.60 -8.97 3.98
C GLN A 83 11.12 -7.54 3.67
N HIS A 84 10.58 -6.89 4.70
CA HIS A 84 10.25 -5.46 4.79
C HIS A 84 9.32 -4.97 3.67
N PHE A 85 8.12 -5.55 3.61
CA PHE A 85 7.09 -5.13 2.65
C PHE A 85 6.30 -3.89 3.12
N GLY A 86 6.38 -3.52 4.42
CA GLY A 86 5.55 -2.48 5.01
C GLY A 86 4.08 -2.86 4.98
N SER A 87 3.32 -2.21 4.10
CA SER A 87 2.01 -2.62 3.60
C SER A 87 0.79 -2.10 4.35
N ARG A 88 0.93 -1.35 5.42
CA ARG A 88 -0.20 -0.78 6.15
C ARG A 88 -0.94 0.27 5.30
N ILE A 89 -2.27 0.29 5.40
CA ILE A 89 -3.16 1.25 4.73
C ILE A 89 -3.89 2.06 5.80
N ALA A 90 -4.09 3.35 5.56
CA ALA A 90 -4.97 4.22 6.35
C ALA A 90 -5.64 5.27 5.46
N PHE A 91 -6.88 5.67 5.80
CA PHE A 91 -7.57 6.79 5.16
C PHE A 91 -7.65 7.97 6.12
N ASP A 92 -7.37 9.16 5.62
CA ASP A 92 -7.67 10.37 6.37
C ASP A 92 -9.12 10.86 6.13
N LYS A 93 -9.53 11.87 6.90
CA LYS A 93 -10.87 12.48 6.81
C LYS A 93 -11.15 13.19 5.47
N ASN A 94 -10.12 13.46 4.69
CA ASN A 94 -10.24 14.12 3.38
C ASN A 94 -10.33 13.09 2.24
N GLY A 95 -10.28 11.78 2.57
CA GLY A 95 -10.35 10.69 1.61
C GLY A 95 -9.03 10.37 0.93
N PHE A 96 -7.90 10.90 1.40
CA PHE A 96 -6.61 10.45 0.94
C PHE A 96 -6.29 9.08 1.53
N ILE A 97 -5.70 8.23 0.70
CA ILE A 97 -5.17 6.94 1.13
C ILE A 97 -3.66 7.05 1.36
N TYR A 98 -3.22 6.62 2.53
CA TYR A 98 -1.83 6.46 2.88
C TYR A 98 -1.49 4.97 2.92
N PHE A 99 -0.31 4.62 2.43
CA PHE A 99 0.16 3.24 2.53
C PHE A 99 1.68 3.21 2.63
N SER A 100 2.19 2.15 3.23
CA SER A 100 3.62 2.02 3.48
C SER A 100 4.25 0.93 2.61
N ILE A 101 5.51 1.11 2.24
CA ILE A 101 6.35 0.08 1.64
C ILE A 101 7.70 0.12 2.35
N GLY A 102 8.11 -1.02 2.92
CA GLY A 102 9.41 -1.14 3.57
C GLY A 102 10.58 -1.11 2.58
N GLU A 103 11.80 -1.00 3.08
CA GLU A 103 13.01 -0.81 2.26
C GLU A 103 13.45 -2.06 1.47
N ARG A 104 12.73 -3.17 1.62
CA ARG A 104 12.93 -4.42 0.86
C ARG A 104 14.33 -5.02 1.02
N GLY A 105 14.94 -4.85 2.20
CA GLY A 105 16.27 -5.36 2.53
C GLY A 105 17.43 -4.61 1.85
N ASN A 106 17.20 -3.38 1.40
CA ASN A 106 18.20 -2.50 0.82
C ASN A 106 18.25 -1.16 1.58
N ARG A 107 18.59 -1.27 2.87
CA ARG A 107 18.49 -0.18 3.86
C ARG A 107 19.39 1.00 3.58
N ASP A 108 20.50 0.79 2.91
CA ASP A 108 21.54 1.81 2.70
C ASP A 108 21.23 2.68 1.47
N GLU A 109 20.37 2.21 0.57
CA GLU A 109 20.03 2.92 -0.66
C GLU A 109 18.56 3.38 -0.69
N ASN A 110 17.62 2.44 -0.55
CA ASN A 110 16.21 2.71 -0.84
C ASN A 110 15.58 3.78 0.07
N PRO A 111 15.77 3.80 1.41
CA PRO A 111 15.03 4.72 2.28
C PRO A 111 15.27 6.19 1.98
N GLN A 112 16.52 6.58 1.71
CA GLN A 112 16.91 7.98 1.53
C GLN A 112 16.81 8.48 0.09
N ASP A 113 16.70 7.59 -0.88
CA ASP A 113 16.61 7.95 -2.31
C ASP A 113 15.16 8.11 -2.74
N ILE A 114 14.72 9.36 -2.93
CA ILE A 114 13.34 9.68 -3.36
C ILE A 114 13.05 9.36 -4.83
N THR A 115 14.06 9.00 -5.62
CA THR A 115 13.88 8.54 -7.01
C THR A 115 13.49 7.06 -7.08
N ARG A 116 13.65 6.33 -5.95
CA ARG A 116 13.34 4.91 -5.81
C ARG A 116 12.08 4.70 -4.99
N ASP A 117 11.39 3.62 -5.29
CA ASP A 117 10.40 3.07 -4.37
C ASP A 117 11.08 2.39 -3.18
N CYS A 118 10.29 2.08 -2.16
CA CYS A 118 10.68 1.35 -0.95
C CYS A 118 11.32 2.22 0.15
N GLY A 119 11.03 1.86 1.40
CA GLY A 119 11.38 2.68 2.56
C GLY A 119 10.61 4.00 2.61
N LYS A 120 9.32 3.97 2.26
CA LYS A 120 8.48 5.16 2.09
C LYS A 120 7.08 4.96 2.68
N ILE A 121 6.45 6.07 3.05
CA ILE A 121 5.00 6.22 3.15
C ILE A 121 4.55 7.03 1.94
N TYR A 122 3.46 6.60 1.33
CA TYR A 122 2.89 7.19 0.12
C TYR A 122 1.52 7.78 0.41
N ARG A 123 1.12 8.78 -0.37
CA ARG A 123 -0.23 9.37 -0.35
C ARG A 123 -0.80 9.46 -1.76
N LEU A 124 -2.03 8.99 -1.93
CA LEU A 124 -2.80 9.06 -3.17
C LEU A 124 -4.24 9.52 -2.87
N TYR A 125 -4.94 9.93 -3.92
CA TYR A 125 -6.40 9.88 -3.90
C TYR A 125 -6.87 8.42 -3.89
N ASP A 126 -8.10 8.20 -3.49
CA ASP A 126 -8.75 6.88 -3.45
C ASP A 126 -8.82 6.16 -4.81
N ASP A 127 -8.69 6.90 -5.90
CA ASP A 127 -8.68 6.39 -7.27
C ASP A 127 -7.27 6.17 -7.85
N GLY A 128 -6.22 6.45 -7.06
CA GLY A 128 -4.81 6.27 -7.42
C GLY A 128 -4.15 7.49 -8.06
N ARG A 129 -4.87 8.60 -8.27
CA ARG A 129 -4.23 9.86 -8.71
C ARG A 129 -3.31 10.39 -7.62
N ILE A 130 -2.28 11.09 -8.04
CA ILE A 130 -1.30 11.71 -7.13
C ILE A 130 -1.82 13.10 -6.74
N PRO A 131 -1.93 13.43 -5.43
CA PRO A 131 -2.27 14.77 -4.98
C PRO A 131 -1.22 15.81 -5.41
N GLU A 132 -1.70 16.98 -5.84
CA GLU A 132 -0.84 18.07 -6.33
C GLU A 132 -0.01 18.73 -5.21
N ASP A 133 -0.43 18.56 -3.97
CA ASP A 133 0.23 19.05 -2.77
C ASP A 133 1.14 18.00 -2.09
N ASN A 134 1.44 16.88 -2.75
CA ASN A 134 2.44 15.94 -2.24
C ASN A 134 3.81 16.59 -2.15
N PRO A 135 4.61 16.29 -1.11
CA PRO A 135 5.88 17.00 -0.84
C PRO A 135 6.88 17.01 -2.00
N PHE A 136 6.87 15.94 -2.82
CA PHE A 136 7.85 15.75 -3.90
C PHE A 136 7.24 15.81 -5.30
N VAL A 137 5.99 16.30 -5.43
CA VAL A 137 5.28 16.31 -6.72
C VAL A 137 5.99 17.13 -7.79
N ASN A 138 6.66 18.22 -7.41
CA ASN A 138 7.42 19.11 -8.28
C ASN A 138 8.93 18.82 -8.30
N THR A 139 9.41 17.81 -7.56
CA THR A 139 10.83 17.45 -7.54
C THR A 139 11.15 16.57 -8.74
N GLU A 140 12.16 16.96 -9.50
CA GLU A 140 12.61 16.20 -10.67
C GLU A 140 13.04 14.78 -10.28
N ASN A 141 12.65 13.80 -11.10
CA ASN A 141 12.91 12.36 -10.93
C ASN A 141 12.38 11.72 -9.63
N ALA A 142 11.79 12.47 -8.69
CA ALA A 142 11.22 11.90 -7.49
C ALA A 142 9.96 11.07 -7.79
N LYS A 143 9.72 10.03 -7.00
CA LYS A 143 8.43 9.31 -6.97
C LYS A 143 7.36 10.21 -6.39
N LYS A 144 6.47 10.72 -7.23
CA LYS A 144 5.51 11.78 -6.90
C LYS A 144 4.50 11.41 -5.82
N ALA A 145 4.26 10.11 -5.63
CA ALA A 145 3.35 9.60 -4.59
C ALA A 145 3.96 9.61 -3.18
N ILE A 146 5.25 9.86 -3.01
CA ILE A 146 5.92 9.87 -1.71
C ILE A 146 5.35 10.98 -0.83
N TRP A 147 4.93 10.58 0.38
CA TRP A 147 4.55 11.47 1.47
C TRP A 147 5.70 11.64 2.48
N SER A 148 6.32 10.53 2.87
CA SER A 148 7.47 10.50 3.78
C SER A 148 8.48 9.43 3.35
N TYR A 149 9.75 9.65 3.63
CA TYR A 149 10.84 8.76 3.24
C TYR A 149 11.82 8.53 4.41
N GLY A 150 12.78 7.62 4.23
CA GLY A 150 13.75 7.30 5.28
C GLY A 150 13.32 6.14 6.18
N HIS A 151 12.26 5.41 5.81
CA HIS A 151 11.67 4.34 6.60
C HIS A 151 12.34 2.98 6.34
N ARG A 152 12.44 2.18 7.41
CA ARG A 152 12.89 0.79 7.29
C ARG A 152 11.73 -0.16 6.95
N ASN A 153 10.76 -0.27 7.82
CA ASN A 153 9.64 -1.20 7.64
C ASN A 153 8.40 -0.76 8.43
N PRO A 154 7.69 0.28 7.99
CA PRO A 154 6.47 0.74 8.66
C PRO A 154 5.38 -0.34 8.57
N GLN A 155 5.00 -0.93 9.71
CA GLN A 155 3.99 -1.99 9.81
C GLN A 155 2.75 -1.57 10.60
N GLY A 156 2.82 -0.45 11.30
CA GLY A 156 1.67 0.19 11.93
C GLY A 156 1.49 1.59 11.38
N MET A 157 0.26 1.92 11.05
CA MET A 157 -0.11 3.27 10.57
C MET A 157 -1.59 3.50 10.84
N GLU A 158 -1.90 4.68 11.37
CA GLU A 158 -3.26 5.08 11.70
C GLU A 158 -3.37 6.60 11.71
N ILE A 159 -4.55 7.12 11.49
CA ILE A 159 -4.83 8.55 11.63
C ILE A 159 -5.24 8.84 13.08
N ASN A 160 -4.54 9.77 13.73
CA ASN A 160 -4.93 10.24 15.04
C ASN A 160 -6.33 10.89 14.97
N PRO A 161 -7.35 10.33 15.65
CA PRO A 161 -8.72 10.80 15.51
C PRO A 161 -8.94 12.22 16.07
N PHE A 162 -8.04 12.73 16.90
CA PHE A 162 -8.14 14.04 17.51
C PHE A 162 -7.43 15.12 16.69
N THR A 163 -6.26 14.83 16.13
CA THR A 163 -5.46 15.82 15.39
C THR A 163 -5.58 15.67 13.87
N GLY A 164 -5.96 14.49 13.37
CA GLY A 164 -5.97 14.15 11.94
C GLY A 164 -4.58 13.88 11.36
N GLU A 165 -3.54 13.86 12.20
CA GLU A 165 -2.19 13.54 11.78
C GLU A 165 -2.02 12.04 11.59
N ILE A 166 -1.17 11.68 10.61
CA ILE A 166 -0.80 10.29 10.41
C ILE A 166 0.29 9.88 11.42
N TRP A 167 0.02 8.82 12.14
CA TRP A 167 0.96 8.19 13.05
C TRP A 167 1.42 6.85 12.48
N SER A 168 2.69 6.59 12.56
CA SER A 168 3.28 5.35 12.07
C SER A 168 4.28 4.82 13.09
N HIS A 169 4.35 3.51 13.20
CA HIS A 169 5.46 2.84 13.89
C HIS A 169 6.10 1.79 12.97
N GLU A 170 7.36 1.57 13.17
CA GLU A 170 8.10 0.65 12.34
C GLU A 170 9.06 -0.23 13.15
N HIS A 171 9.40 -1.37 12.57
CA HIS A 171 10.47 -2.20 13.07
C HIS A 171 11.81 -1.59 12.65
N GLY A 172 12.50 -1.00 13.62
CA GLY A 172 13.75 -0.26 13.44
C GLY A 172 15.00 -1.00 13.87
#